data_7f16188a1d44d7122717391a0e46378f
#
_entry.id   7f16188a1d44d7122717391a0e46378f
#
_cell.length_a   1.000
_cell.length_b   1.000
_cell.length_c   1.000
_cell.angle_alpha   90.00
_cell.angle_beta   90.00
_cell.angle_gamma   90.00
#
_symmetry.space_group_name_H-M   'P 1'
#
loop_
_entity.id
_entity.type
_entity.pdbx_description
1 polymer ?
#
loop_
_entity_poly.entity_id
_entity_poly.type
_entity_poly.pdbx_seq_one_letter_code
_entity_poly.pdbx_strand_id
1 'polypeptide(L)'
;MYKISDLMTLIQKIAPLSLSHKLIEMGSYDNSGLLVKLSESAEKILFSLDLSESAVMCAENNSCDTIITHHPAIYSPIKTINIDTDKALALAIKKGINIISMHLNLDVCSLGIDNCLCQGLGGKNIKIIDEIERNCGYGRRAKTQKQSLEAFVKNIKEVFGSQKILCYGDRPVEEYASFCGSGGSHAIENLECLESVDTIVTSDLAHHQLKELIEKNKNVVIIPHYVSEQYGYKNFYELITEKLDKKAQTFYFLDNRFM
;
A
#
# COMPACT_ATOMS: atom_id res chain seq x y z
N MET A 1 -5.68 -6.71 28.99
CA MET A 1 -6.42 -6.74 27.70
C MET A 1 -6.14 -5.44 26.97
N TYR A 2 -5.48 -5.50 25.83
CA TYR A 2 -5.31 -4.37 24.92
C TYR A 2 -6.58 -4.21 24.09
N LYS A 3 -7.10 -2.99 23.99
CA LYS A 3 -8.43 -2.75 23.38
C LYS A 3 -8.32 -2.31 21.93
N ILE A 4 -9.35 -2.66 21.13
CA ILE A 4 -9.46 -2.22 19.73
C ILE A 4 -9.45 -0.69 19.61
N SER A 5 -10.03 0.03 20.58
CA SER A 5 -10.01 1.50 20.64
C SER A 5 -8.60 2.08 20.81
N ASP A 6 -7.77 1.43 21.62
CA ASP A 6 -6.40 1.86 21.87
C ASP A 6 -5.52 1.57 20.63
N LEU A 7 -5.76 0.42 19.97
CA LEU A 7 -5.13 0.06 18.70
C LEU A 7 -5.49 1.07 17.61
N MET A 8 -6.77 1.41 17.44
CA MET A 8 -7.22 2.42 16.48
C MET A 8 -6.60 3.79 16.76
N THR A 9 -6.52 4.19 18.03
CA THR A 9 -5.85 5.43 18.43
C THR A 9 -4.37 5.43 18.07
N LEU A 10 -3.69 4.29 18.24
CA LEU A 10 -2.28 4.14 17.87
C LEU A 10 -2.08 4.22 16.35
N ILE A 11 -2.86 3.48 15.59
CA ILE A 11 -2.79 3.43 14.12
C ILE A 11 -3.03 4.83 13.53
N GLN A 12 -4.03 5.54 14.02
CA GLN A 12 -4.38 6.88 13.52
C GLN A 12 -3.33 7.96 13.82
N LYS A 13 -2.38 7.73 14.73
CA LYS A 13 -1.22 8.62 14.89
C LYS A 13 -0.23 8.52 13.74
N ILE A 14 -0.28 7.44 12.96
CA ILE A 14 0.59 7.18 11.82
C ILE A 14 -0.15 7.49 10.52
N ALA A 15 -1.32 6.90 10.36
CA ALA A 15 -2.18 7.02 9.18
C ALA A 15 -3.59 7.49 9.59
N PRO A 16 -3.80 8.80 9.78
CA PRO A 16 -5.08 9.36 10.23
C PRO A 16 -6.21 9.05 9.25
N LEU A 17 -7.39 8.64 9.74
CA LEU A 17 -8.57 8.43 8.91
C LEU A 17 -9.07 9.75 8.27
N SER A 18 -8.70 10.90 8.81
CA SER A 18 -8.98 12.19 8.17
C SER A 18 -8.38 12.33 6.78
N LEU A 19 -7.28 11.64 6.47
CA LEU A 19 -6.71 11.61 5.11
C LEU A 19 -7.64 10.87 4.14
N SER A 20 -8.20 9.73 4.56
CA SER A 20 -9.22 9.00 3.77
C SER A 20 -10.45 9.89 3.52
N HIS A 21 -10.96 10.58 4.55
CA HIS A 21 -12.10 11.47 4.41
C HIS A 21 -11.84 12.61 3.41
N LYS A 22 -10.65 13.24 3.47
CA LYS A 22 -10.26 14.27 2.50
C LYS A 22 -10.21 13.74 1.07
N LEU A 23 -9.64 12.55 0.88
CA LEU A 23 -9.59 11.92 -0.45
C LEU A 23 -10.99 11.62 -1.00
N ILE A 24 -11.91 11.18 -0.13
CA ILE A 24 -13.32 10.96 -0.51
C ILE A 24 -13.97 12.30 -0.91
N GLU A 25 -13.73 13.38 -0.18
CA GLU A 25 -14.23 14.73 -0.53
C GLU A 25 -13.64 15.23 -1.86
N MET A 26 -12.43 14.79 -2.23
CA MET A 26 -11.78 15.06 -3.52
C MET A 26 -12.25 14.13 -4.65
N GLY A 27 -13.18 13.21 -4.37
CA GLY A 27 -13.80 12.32 -5.37
C GLY A 27 -13.21 10.92 -5.45
N SER A 28 -12.24 10.57 -4.60
CA SER A 28 -11.75 9.18 -4.49
C SER A 28 -12.78 8.32 -3.76
N TYR A 29 -12.71 7.01 -3.99
CA TYR A 29 -13.48 6.05 -3.20
C TYR A 29 -12.56 5.34 -2.21
N ASP A 30 -12.94 5.33 -0.93
CA ASP A 30 -12.19 4.64 0.12
C ASP A 30 -13.12 4.11 1.22
N ASN A 31 -12.67 3.06 1.92
CA ASN A 31 -13.34 2.51 3.09
C ASN A 31 -12.29 2.04 4.13
N SER A 32 -11.53 3.00 4.66
CA SER A 32 -10.56 2.75 5.73
C SER A 32 -11.22 2.80 7.11
N GLY A 33 -10.71 2.02 8.06
CA GLY A 33 -11.12 2.02 9.45
C GLY A 33 -11.46 0.64 10.01
N LEU A 34 -12.19 0.62 11.11
CA LEU A 34 -12.70 -0.62 11.75
C LEU A 34 -13.93 -1.10 11.00
N LEU A 35 -13.76 -2.08 10.10
CA LEU A 35 -14.82 -2.56 9.21
C LEU A 35 -15.68 -3.66 9.82
N VAL A 36 -15.09 -4.51 10.66
CA VAL A 36 -15.81 -5.56 11.39
C VAL A 36 -15.36 -5.54 12.83
N LYS A 37 -16.32 -5.30 13.74
CA LYS A 37 -16.10 -5.31 15.19
C LYS A 37 -16.93 -6.41 15.84
N LEU A 38 -16.26 -7.42 16.36
CA LEU A 38 -16.87 -8.59 17.00
C LEU A 38 -16.50 -8.69 18.50
N SER A 39 -15.40 -8.04 18.89
CA SER A 39 -14.94 -7.98 20.28
C SER A 39 -14.26 -6.65 20.58
N GLU A 40 -13.97 -6.41 21.86
CA GLU A 40 -13.17 -5.24 22.30
C GLU A 40 -11.67 -5.56 22.35
N SER A 41 -11.27 -6.82 22.12
CA SER A 41 -9.89 -7.28 22.26
C SER A 41 -9.07 -6.99 21.01
N ALA A 42 -7.80 -6.63 21.20
CA ALA A 42 -6.75 -6.55 20.20
C ALA A 42 -5.42 -7.05 20.79
N GLU A 43 -5.43 -8.26 21.34
CA GLU A 43 -4.25 -8.84 22.03
C GLU A 43 -3.31 -9.59 21.08
N LYS A 44 -3.86 -10.22 20.04
CA LYS A 44 -3.11 -10.90 19.00
C LYS A 44 -3.57 -10.44 17.62
N ILE A 45 -2.68 -9.77 16.93
CA ILE A 45 -2.99 -9.02 15.72
C ILE A 45 -2.21 -9.60 14.53
N LEU A 46 -2.93 -10.01 13.48
CA LEU A 46 -2.31 -10.37 12.21
C LEU A 46 -2.32 -9.16 11.27
N PHE A 47 -1.21 -8.93 10.58
CA PHE A 47 -1.11 -7.97 9.48
C PHE A 47 -1.04 -8.73 8.15
N SER A 48 -1.85 -8.34 7.19
CA SER A 48 -1.91 -8.89 5.83
C SER A 48 -2.29 -7.81 4.84
N LEU A 49 -1.66 -7.75 3.68
CA LEU A 49 -2.05 -6.75 2.68
C LEU A 49 -3.51 -6.91 2.28
N ASP A 50 -3.93 -8.15 1.99
CA ASP A 50 -5.30 -8.50 1.61
C ASP A 50 -5.98 -9.35 2.69
N LEU A 51 -7.31 -9.25 2.79
CA LEU A 51 -8.11 -10.24 3.48
C LEU A 51 -8.32 -11.46 2.57
N SER A 52 -7.61 -12.55 2.83
CA SER A 52 -7.75 -13.82 2.11
C SER A 52 -8.09 -14.96 3.05
N GLU A 53 -8.64 -16.07 2.53
CA GLU A 53 -8.87 -17.28 3.33
C GLU A 53 -7.57 -17.75 4.02
N SER A 54 -6.43 -17.69 3.30
CA SER A 54 -5.12 -18.05 3.83
C SER A 54 -4.69 -17.13 4.98
N ALA A 55 -4.96 -15.82 4.88
CA ALA A 55 -4.68 -14.85 5.95
C ALA A 55 -5.55 -15.13 7.18
N VAL A 56 -6.84 -15.42 6.99
CA VAL A 56 -7.76 -15.77 8.10
C VAL A 56 -7.36 -17.08 8.78
N MET A 57 -6.96 -18.09 8.00
CA MET A 57 -6.44 -19.35 8.56
C MET A 57 -5.13 -19.14 9.33
N CYS A 58 -4.25 -18.27 8.84
CA CYS A 58 -3.03 -17.89 9.56
C CYS A 58 -3.37 -17.19 10.89
N ALA A 59 -4.36 -16.29 10.89
CA ALA A 59 -4.85 -15.64 12.10
C ALA A 59 -5.42 -16.64 13.11
N GLU A 60 -6.25 -17.58 12.65
CA GLU A 60 -6.81 -18.63 13.49
C GLU A 60 -5.71 -19.50 14.13
N ASN A 61 -4.75 -19.96 13.33
CA ASN A 61 -3.65 -20.81 13.81
C ASN A 61 -2.79 -20.13 14.88
N ASN A 62 -2.71 -18.79 14.85
CA ASN A 62 -2.01 -17.98 15.85
C ASN A 62 -2.95 -17.47 16.96
N SER A 63 -4.23 -17.85 16.93
CA SER A 63 -5.27 -17.39 17.86
C SER A 63 -5.39 -15.86 17.86
N CYS A 64 -5.28 -15.22 16.69
CA CYS A 64 -5.46 -13.77 16.55
C CYS A 64 -6.93 -13.40 16.71
N ASP A 65 -7.17 -12.30 17.40
CA ASP A 65 -8.50 -11.69 17.58
C ASP A 65 -8.76 -10.52 16.62
N THR A 66 -7.73 -10.07 15.92
CA THR A 66 -7.78 -8.94 15.01
C THR A 66 -6.91 -9.18 13.78
N ILE A 67 -7.41 -8.82 12.60
CA ILE A 67 -6.64 -8.71 11.36
C ILE A 67 -6.62 -7.24 10.96
N ILE A 68 -5.43 -6.71 10.63
CA ILE A 68 -5.28 -5.42 9.96
C ILE A 68 -4.93 -5.70 8.51
N THR A 69 -5.69 -5.10 7.59
CA THR A 69 -5.40 -5.18 6.15
C THR A 69 -5.05 -3.81 5.58
N HIS A 70 -4.37 -3.80 4.44
CA HIS A 70 -4.25 -2.60 3.61
C HIS A 70 -5.52 -2.44 2.78
N HIS A 71 -5.77 -3.36 1.87
CA HIS A 71 -6.98 -3.31 1.06
C HIS A 71 -8.24 -3.51 1.92
N PRO A 72 -9.28 -2.68 1.70
CA PRO A 72 -10.51 -2.79 2.45
C PRO A 72 -11.17 -4.15 2.29
N ALA A 73 -11.37 -4.84 3.42
CA ALA A 73 -12.09 -6.12 3.44
C ALA A 73 -13.54 -6.00 2.91
N ILE A 74 -14.10 -4.79 3.02
CA ILE A 74 -15.38 -4.38 2.45
C ILE A 74 -15.09 -3.12 1.65
N TYR A 75 -14.82 -3.25 0.34
CA TYR A 75 -14.52 -2.08 -0.49
C TYR A 75 -15.79 -1.28 -0.79
N SER A 76 -16.79 -1.89 -1.38
CA SER A 76 -18.08 -1.25 -1.68
C SER A 76 -19.14 -1.66 -0.66
N PRO A 77 -20.18 -0.82 -0.40
CA PRO A 77 -21.28 -1.20 0.48
C PRO A 77 -21.91 -2.52 0.07
N ILE A 78 -21.96 -3.47 1.00
CA ILE A 78 -22.56 -4.79 0.79
C ILE A 78 -23.98 -4.81 1.37
N LYS A 79 -24.90 -5.47 0.66
CA LYS A 79 -26.28 -5.68 1.13
C LYS A 79 -26.49 -7.09 1.69
N THR A 80 -25.67 -8.03 1.28
CA THR A 80 -25.73 -9.44 1.67
C THR A 80 -24.32 -9.98 1.81
N ILE A 81 -24.10 -10.92 2.73
CA ILE A 81 -22.88 -11.72 2.80
C ILE A 81 -23.22 -13.11 2.30
N ASN A 82 -22.55 -13.57 1.26
CA ASN A 82 -22.68 -14.91 0.73
C ASN A 82 -21.38 -15.67 1.01
N ILE A 83 -21.48 -16.79 1.74
CA ILE A 83 -20.32 -17.60 2.15
C ILE A 83 -19.56 -18.22 0.96
N ASP A 84 -20.18 -18.33 -0.20
CA ASP A 84 -19.55 -18.89 -1.39
C ASP A 84 -18.71 -17.84 -2.16
N THR A 85 -19.08 -16.56 -2.07
CA THR A 85 -18.38 -15.45 -2.74
C THR A 85 -17.53 -14.62 -1.77
N ASP A 86 -18.02 -14.40 -0.55
CA ASP A 86 -17.35 -13.56 0.47
C ASP A 86 -16.61 -14.43 1.51
N LYS A 87 -15.98 -15.52 1.04
CA LYS A 87 -15.42 -16.59 1.88
C LYS A 87 -14.51 -16.08 2.99
N ALA A 88 -13.55 -15.22 2.68
CA ALA A 88 -12.60 -14.71 3.67
C ALA A 88 -13.29 -13.88 4.75
N LEU A 89 -14.21 -12.98 4.35
CA LEU A 89 -14.99 -12.14 5.27
C LEU A 89 -15.90 -13.00 6.15
N ALA A 90 -16.66 -13.93 5.54
CA ALA A 90 -17.54 -14.84 6.27
C ALA A 90 -16.77 -15.73 7.26
N LEU A 91 -15.59 -16.20 6.87
CA LEU A 91 -14.71 -17.00 7.73
C LEU A 91 -14.20 -16.18 8.91
N ALA A 92 -13.72 -14.94 8.69
CA ALA A 92 -13.26 -14.07 9.75
C ALA A 92 -14.38 -13.76 10.77
N ILE A 93 -15.59 -13.48 10.28
CA ILE A 93 -16.77 -13.26 11.15
C ILE A 93 -17.07 -14.53 11.96
N LYS A 94 -17.10 -15.71 11.32
CA LYS A 94 -17.33 -16.98 12.00
C LYS A 94 -16.30 -17.29 13.09
N LYS A 95 -15.06 -16.85 12.91
CA LYS A 95 -13.96 -17.03 13.87
C LYS A 95 -13.90 -15.94 14.94
N GLY A 96 -14.79 -14.94 14.90
CA GLY A 96 -14.83 -13.85 15.88
C GLY A 96 -13.67 -12.85 15.73
N ILE A 97 -13.10 -12.71 14.53
CA ILE A 97 -11.93 -11.89 14.26
C ILE A 97 -12.36 -10.50 13.82
N ASN A 98 -11.90 -9.45 14.53
CA ASN A 98 -12.08 -8.06 14.12
C ASN A 98 -11.29 -7.75 12.85
N ILE A 99 -11.79 -6.86 11.99
CA ILE A 99 -11.09 -6.43 10.79
C ILE A 99 -10.96 -4.92 10.76
N ILE A 100 -9.73 -4.45 10.64
CA ILE A 100 -9.35 -3.06 10.41
C ILE A 100 -8.72 -2.99 9.03
N SER A 101 -9.10 -2.02 8.21
CA SER A 101 -8.42 -1.76 6.92
C SER A 101 -7.86 -0.35 6.90
N MET A 102 -6.61 -0.21 6.45
CA MET A 102 -5.90 1.06 6.34
C MET A 102 -5.41 1.19 4.90
N HIS A 103 -6.19 1.86 4.06
CA HIS A 103 -6.02 1.92 2.61
C HIS A 103 -5.44 3.27 2.17
N LEU A 104 -6.21 4.12 1.50
CA LEU A 104 -5.68 5.37 0.95
C LEU A 104 -5.02 6.28 2.00
N ASN A 105 -5.52 6.31 3.22
CA ASN A 105 -4.89 7.06 4.30
C ASN A 105 -3.48 6.56 4.63
N LEU A 106 -3.23 5.25 4.49
CA LEU A 106 -1.91 4.67 4.69
C LEU A 106 -1.01 4.89 3.46
N ASP A 107 -1.57 4.91 2.25
CA ASP A 107 -0.79 5.23 1.04
C ASP A 107 -0.18 6.62 1.14
N VAL A 108 -1.01 7.61 1.46
CA VAL A 108 -0.66 9.03 1.32
C VAL A 108 0.01 9.64 2.56
N CYS A 109 -0.03 8.98 3.71
CA CYS A 109 0.55 9.54 4.94
C CYS A 109 2.08 9.67 4.84
N SER A 110 2.68 10.50 5.68
CA SER A 110 4.12 10.82 5.63
C SER A 110 5.05 9.62 5.77
N LEU A 111 4.62 8.59 6.51
CA LEU A 111 5.34 7.31 6.68
C LEU A 111 4.68 6.18 5.88
N GLY A 112 3.85 6.53 4.91
CA GLY A 112 2.98 5.63 4.18
C GLY A 112 3.67 4.82 3.09
N ILE A 113 2.85 3.99 2.46
CA ILE A 113 3.29 3.01 1.46
C ILE A 113 3.98 3.70 0.28
N ASP A 114 3.39 4.78 -0.23
CA ASP A 114 3.92 5.49 -1.40
C ASP A 114 5.29 6.15 -1.11
N ASN A 115 5.47 6.70 0.09
CA ASN A 115 6.78 7.21 0.52
C ASN A 115 7.81 6.08 0.68
N CYS A 116 7.41 4.95 1.25
CA CYS A 116 8.27 3.77 1.41
C CYS A 116 8.68 3.17 0.07
N LEU A 117 7.76 3.11 -0.91
CA LEU A 117 8.08 2.70 -2.28
C LEU A 117 9.22 3.57 -2.83
N CYS A 118 9.08 4.89 -2.78
CA CYS A 118 10.08 5.80 -3.27
C CYS A 118 11.45 5.64 -2.56
N GLN A 119 11.44 5.44 -1.24
CA GLN A 119 12.65 5.16 -0.48
C GLN A 119 13.31 3.83 -0.90
N GLY A 120 12.52 2.77 -1.08
CA GLY A 120 12.98 1.46 -1.55
C GLY A 120 13.60 1.50 -2.95
N LEU A 121 13.15 2.43 -3.80
CA LEU A 121 13.75 2.74 -5.10
C LEU A 121 15.08 3.52 -5.01
N GLY A 122 15.55 3.85 -3.81
CA GLY A 122 16.78 4.60 -3.58
C GLY A 122 16.62 6.12 -3.73
N GLY A 123 15.41 6.63 -3.55
CA GLY A 123 15.06 8.04 -3.71
C GLY A 123 15.78 8.97 -2.76
N LYS A 124 16.33 10.05 -3.30
CA LYS A 124 16.92 11.18 -2.57
C LYS A 124 16.17 12.46 -2.95
N ASN A 125 16.12 13.42 -2.01
CA ASN A 125 15.42 14.69 -2.20
C ASN A 125 13.95 14.48 -2.59
N ILE A 126 13.28 13.56 -1.89
CA ILE A 126 11.90 13.13 -2.16
C ILE A 126 10.95 14.32 -2.03
N LYS A 127 10.09 14.51 -3.02
CA LYS A 127 9.02 15.52 -3.05
C LYS A 127 7.69 14.84 -3.34
N ILE A 128 6.62 15.30 -2.71
CA ILE A 128 5.26 14.87 -3.01
C ILE A 128 4.83 15.50 -4.34
N ILE A 129 4.09 14.73 -5.14
CA ILE A 129 3.53 15.19 -6.41
C ILE A 129 2.15 15.78 -6.16
N ASP A 130 1.21 15.01 -5.65
CA ASP A 130 -0.16 15.42 -5.32
C ASP A 130 -0.29 15.61 -3.81
N GLU A 131 0.02 16.80 -3.30
CA GLU A 131 -0.07 17.10 -1.87
C GLU A 131 -1.53 17.32 -1.45
N ILE A 132 -2.00 16.53 -0.46
CA ILE A 132 -3.34 16.59 0.12
C ILE A 132 -3.34 17.46 1.39
N GLU A 133 -2.30 17.32 2.19
CA GLU A 133 -2.00 18.17 3.34
C GLU A 133 -0.49 18.11 3.62
N ARG A 134 -0.02 18.94 4.55
CA ARG A 134 1.41 19.07 4.85
C ARG A 134 2.08 17.70 5.08
N ASN A 135 3.04 17.37 4.23
CA ASN A 135 3.81 16.12 4.21
C ASN A 135 3.00 14.84 3.88
N CYS A 136 1.75 14.97 3.47
CA CYS A 136 0.89 13.86 3.08
C CYS A 136 0.36 14.09 1.67
N GLY A 137 0.39 13.06 0.84
CA GLY A 137 -0.06 13.14 -0.55
C GLY A 137 0.32 11.89 -1.33
N TYR A 138 -0.03 11.85 -2.60
CA TYR A 138 0.19 10.72 -3.47
C TYR A 138 1.21 11.04 -4.56
N GLY A 139 1.97 10.04 -4.98
CA GLY A 139 3.08 10.20 -5.89
C GLY A 139 4.30 10.85 -5.26
N ARG A 140 5.47 10.33 -5.58
CA ARG A 140 6.76 10.85 -5.12
C ARG A 140 7.67 11.06 -6.30
N ARG A 141 8.29 12.23 -6.35
CA ARG A 141 9.38 12.55 -7.26
C ARG A 141 10.69 12.55 -6.50
N ALA A 142 11.70 11.87 -7.02
CA ALA A 142 12.99 11.75 -6.36
C ALA A 142 14.14 11.66 -7.36
N LYS A 143 15.34 12.00 -6.89
CA LYS A 143 16.59 11.76 -7.62
C LYS A 143 17.24 10.47 -7.14
N THR A 144 17.96 9.82 -8.02
CA THR A 144 18.83 8.69 -7.71
C THR A 144 20.23 8.92 -8.30
N GLN A 145 21.18 8.06 -7.95
CA GLN A 145 22.46 8.08 -8.66
C GLN A 145 22.22 7.66 -10.11
N LYS A 146 22.74 8.46 -11.05
CA LYS A 146 22.60 8.16 -12.48
C LYS A 146 23.12 6.77 -12.81
N GLN A 147 22.26 5.96 -13.45
CA GLN A 147 22.52 4.56 -13.78
C GLN A 147 21.75 4.13 -15.02
N SER A 148 22.07 2.98 -15.60
CA SER A 148 21.25 2.43 -16.69
C SER A 148 19.89 1.94 -16.16
N LEU A 149 18.88 1.86 -17.05
CA LEU A 149 17.57 1.31 -16.70
C LEU A 149 17.68 -0.14 -16.19
N GLU A 150 18.54 -0.96 -16.80
CA GLU A 150 18.77 -2.35 -16.38
C GLU A 150 19.33 -2.42 -14.95
N ALA A 151 20.28 -1.54 -14.59
CA ALA A 151 20.83 -1.49 -13.25
C ALA A 151 19.78 -1.06 -12.23
N PHE A 152 18.94 -0.06 -12.57
CA PHE A 152 17.84 0.39 -11.75
C PHE A 152 16.82 -0.73 -11.52
N VAL A 153 16.39 -1.43 -12.58
CA VAL A 153 15.45 -2.56 -12.48
C VAL A 153 16.04 -3.72 -11.69
N LYS A 154 17.34 -4.00 -11.84
CA LYS A 154 18.03 -5.02 -11.04
C LYS A 154 17.94 -4.69 -9.54
N ASN A 155 18.23 -3.45 -9.16
CA ASN A 155 18.13 -3.02 -7.77
C ASN A 155 16.68 -3.14 -7.24
N ILE A 156 15.67 -2.80 -8.06
CA ILE A 156 14.25 -2.98 -7.71
C ILE A 156 13.96 -4.46 -7.41
N LYS A 157 14.38 -5.37 -8.28
CA LYS A 157 14.18 -6.82 -8.08
C LYS A 157 14.80 -7.32 -6.77
N GLU A 158 15.96 -6.83 -6.41
CA GLU A 158 16.67 -7.20 -5.19
C GLU A 158 15.96 -6.64 -3.95
N VAL A 159 15.61 -5.35 -3.96
CA VAL A 159 14.98 -4.67 -2.80
C VAL A 159 13.57 -5.18 -2.54
N PHE A 160 12.77 -5.33 -3.58
CA PHE A 160 11.35 -5.73 -3.45
C PHE A 160 11.14 -7.25 -3.51
N GLY A 161 12.19 -8.04 -3.77
CA GLY A 161 12.15 -9.50 -3.73
C GLY A 161 11.31 -10.14 -4.84
N SER A 162 11.06 -9.43 -5.96
CA SER A 162 10.27 -9.94 -7.08
C SER A 162 11.00 -9.88 -8.40
N GLN A 163 10.91 -10.95 -9.18
CA GLN A 163 11.43 -10.99 -10.55
C GLN A 163 10.42 -10.51 -11.60
N LYS A 164 9.15 -10.28 -11.21
CA LYS A 164 8.05 -9.95 -12.11
C LYS A 164 7.96 -8.44 -12.39
N ILE A 165 9.11 -7.82 -12.71
CA ILE A 165 9.18 -6.39 -13.03
C ILE A 165 9.23 -6.24 -14.56
N LEU A 166 8.30 -5.45 -15.11
CA LEU A 166 8.34 -5.07 -16.52
C LEU A 166 8.98 -3.69 -16.66
N CYS A 167 9.72 -3.48 -17.75
CA CYS A 167 10.29 -2.17 -18.05
C CYS A 167 10.25 -1.86 -19.54
N TYR A 168 10.11 -0.58 -19.85
CA TYR A 168 10.06 -0.04 -21.20
C TYR A 168 10.94 1.21 -21.25
N GLY A 169 11.67 1.41 -22.35
CA GLY A 169 12.62 2.50 -22.53
C GLY A 169 14.07 2.04 -22.44
N ASP A 170 15.00 2.98 -22.63
CA ASP A 170 16.44 2.74 -22.69
C ASP A 170 17.27 3.91 -22.15
N ARG A 171 16.60 4.94 -21.61
CA ARG A 171 17.28 6.14 -21.08
C ARG A 171 17.94 5.82 -19.73
N PRO A 172 19.07 6.49 -19.42
CA PRO A 172 19.59 6.48 -18.05
C PRO A 172 18.58 7.04 -17.06
N VAL A 173 18.53 6.44 -15.86
CA VAL A 173 17.69 6.87 -14.75
C VAL A 173 18.49 7.79 -13.84
N GLU A 174 17.99 9.02 -13.64
CA GLU A 174 18.57 10.02 -12.75
C GLU A 174 17.49 10.66 -11.87
N GLU A 175 16.30 10.91 -12.44
CA GLU A 175 15.14 11.45 -11.73
C GLU A 175 13.89 10.65 -12.09
N TYR A 176 13.18 10.14 -11.10
CA TYR A 176 11.99 9.35 -11.31
C TYR A 176 10.79 9.86 -10.53
N ALA A 177 9.59 9.50 -10.99
CA ALA A 177 8.37 9.60 -10.22
C ALA A 177 7.86 8.20 -9.92
N SER A 178 7.39 7.96 -8.70
CA SER A 178 6.81 6.68 -8.26
C SER A 178 5.41 6.86 -7.70
N PHE A 179 4.55 5.89 -8.00
CA PHE A 179 3.16 5.81 -7.56
C PHE A 179 2.88 4.36 -7.15
N CYS A 180 2.51 4.10 -5.90
CA CYS A 180 2.14 2.75 -5.48
C CYS A 180 0.78 2.33 -6.05
N GLY A 181 0.51 1.04 -6.08
CA GLY A 181 -0.80 0.51 -6.47
C GLY A 181 -1.30 0.99 -7.83
N SER A 182 -2.52 1.49 -7.90
CA SER A 182 -3.19 1.93 -9.14
C SER A 182 -2.81 3.35 -9.58
N GLY A 183 -1.51 3.67 -9.59
CA GLY A 183 -1.01 5.02 -9.85
C GLY A 183 -0.96 5.48 -11.31
N GLY A 184 -1.35 4.64 -12.27
CA GLY A 184 -1.22 4.96 -13.70
C GLY A 184 -1.95 6.24 -14.13
N SER A 185 -3.17 6.48 -13.63
CA SER A 185 -3.93 7.70 -13.95
C SER A 185 -3.26 8.94 -13.38
N HIS A 186 -2.78 8.88 -12.15
CA HIS A 186 -2.05 10.00 -11.52
C HIS A 186 -0.76 10.35 -12.26
N ALA A 187 -0.04 9.35 -12.79
CA ALA A 187 1.14 9.59 -13.60
C ALA A 187 0.81 10.39 -14.87
N ILE A 188 -0.32 10.10 -15.52
CA ILE A 188 -0.78 10.81 -16.72
C ILE A 188 -1.28 12.22 -16.38
N GLU A 189 -2.10 12.37 -15.35
CA GLU A 189 -2.65 13.66 -14.91
C GLU A 189 -1.55 14.66 -14.53
N ASN A 190 -0.42 14.16 -14.05
CA ASN A 190 0.72 14.96 -13.60
C ASN A 190 1.85 15.11 -14.63
N LEU A 191 1.67 14.70 -15.90
CA LEU A 191 2.72 14.70 -16.91
C LEU A 191 3.41 16.05 -17.11
N GLU A 192 2.67 17.15 -17.02
CA GLU A 192 3.23 18.51 -17.18
C GLU A 192 4.26 18.82 -16.09
N CYS A 193 3.96 18.51 -14.82
CA CYS A 193 4.91 18.74 -13.72
C CYS A 193 6.03 17.68 -13.66
N LEU A 194 5.90 16.59 -14.41
CA LEU A 194 6.87 15.51 -14.54
C LEU A 194 7.71 15.61 -15.83
N GLU A 195 7.73 16.75 -16.52
CA GLU A 195 8.45 16.92 -17.80
C GLU A 195 9.93 16.55 -17.68
N SER A 196 10.63 16.97 -16.63
CA SER A 196 12.05 16.69 -16.42
C SER A 196 12.35 15.28 -15.90
N VAL A 197 11.35 14.55 -15.40
CA VAL A 197 11.50 13.18 -14.92
C VAL A 197 11.77 12.24 -16.10
N ASP A 198 12.78 11.38 -15.99
CA ASP A 198 13.13 10.42 -17.04
C ASP A 198 12.37 9.10 -16.92
N THR A 199 11.97 8.72 -15.69
CA THR A 199 11.41 7.38 -15.41
C THR A 199 10.13 7.48 -14.55
N ILE A 200 9.09 6.77 -14.96
CA ILE A 200 7.86 6.57 -14.18
C ILE A 200 7.87 5.15 -13.64
N VAL A 201 7.67 5.01 -12.33
CA VAL A 201 7.52 3.72 -11.64
C VAL A 201 6.11 3.63 -11.08
N THR A 202 5.35 2.62 -11.48
CA THR A 202 3.98 2.40 -10.99
C THR A 202 3.63 0.91 -11.06
N SER A 203 2.38 0.56 -10.77
CA SER A 203 1.89 -0.83 -10.84
C SER A 203 0.80 -0.97 -11.89
N ASP A 204 -0.44 -0.66 -11.55
CA ASP A 204 -1.55 -0.81 -12.49
C ASP A 204 -1.53 0.31 -13.52
N LEU A 205 -1.27 -0.08 -14.77
CA LEU A 205 -1.14 0.84 -15.88
C LEU A 205 -1.89 0.30 -17.11
N ALA A 206 -2.86 1.04 -17.59
CA ALA A 206 -3.58 0.67 -18.80
C ALA A 206 -2.70 0.84 -20.03
N HIS A 207 -2.95 0.05 -21.09
CA HIS A 207 -2.14 0.08 -22.31
C HIS A 207 -2.05 1.48 -22.95
N HIS A 208 -3.13 2.24 -22.98
CA HIS A 208 -3.11 3.60 -23.54
C HIS A 208 -2.25 4.56 -22.72
N GLN A 209 -2.23 4.42 -21.38
CA GLN A 209 -1.37 5.19 -20.47
C GLN A 209 0.10 4.86 -20.69
N LEU A 210 0.43 3.55 -20.79
CA LEU A 210 1.78 3.09 -21.12
C LEU A 210 2.25 3.67 -22.45
N LYS A 211 1.41 3.62 -23.49
CA LYS A 211 1.71 4.19 -24.80
C LYS A 211 2.02 5.68 -24.69
N GLU A 212 1.19 6.45 -23.98
CA GLU A 212 1.37 7.88 -23.81
C GLU A 212 2.70 8.22 -23.10
N LEU A 213 3.05 7.51 -22.03
CA LEU A 213 4.32 7.70 -21.34
C LEU A 213 5.52 7.43 -22.24
N ILE A 214 5.46 6.38 -23.05
CA ILE A 214 6.51 6.03 -24.03
C ILE A 214 6.63 7.11 -25.12
N GLU A 215 5.51 7.60 -25.64
CA GLU A 215 5.48 8.69 -26.64
C GLU A 215 6.01 10.01 -26.07
N LYS A 216 5.90 10.22 -24.75
CA LYS A 216 6.55 11.29 -24.00
C LYS A 216 8.02 11.02 -23.65
N ASN A 217 8.61 9.97 -24.26
CA ASN A 217 10.00 9.58 -24.06
C ASN A 217 10.38 9.29 -22.60
N LYS A 218 9.46 8.70 -21.83
CA LYS A 218 9.71 8.24 -20.45
C LYS A 218 10.13 6.78 -20.45
N ASN A 219 11.06 6.39 -19.57
CA ASN A 219 11.13 5.00 -19.15
C ASN A 219 9.88 4.71 -18.28
N VAL A 220 9.38 3.49 -18.39
CA VAL A 220 8.27 3.01 -17.55
C VAL A 220 8.68 1.71 -16.89
N VAL A 221 8.62 1.66 -15.57
CA VAL A 221 8.87 0.46 -14.76
C VAL A 221 7.58 0.08 -14.07
N ILE A 222 7.12 -1.15 -14.32
CA ILE A 222 5.88 -1.69 -13.75
C ILE A 222 6.24 -2.75 -12.71
N ILE A 223 5.97 -2.44 -11.45
CA ILE A 223 6.12 -3.34 -10.31
C ILE A 223 4.74 -3.96 -10.05
N PRO A 224 4.59 -5.28 -9.82
CA PRO A 224 3.29 -5.84 -9.47
C PRO A 224 2.65 -5.10 -8.28
N HIS A 225 1.34 -4.84 -8.35
CA HIS A 225 0.59 -4.07 -7.35
C HIS A 225 0.91 -4.52 -5.92
N TYR A 226 0.70 -5.80 -5.62
CA TYR A 226 1.01 -6.40 -4.33
C TYR A 226 2.46 -6.11 -3.87
N VAL A 227 3.43 -6.22 -4.78
CA VAL A 227 4.87 -6.03 -4.48
C VAL A 227 5.18 -4.58 -4.16
N SER A 228 4.58 -3.63 -4.89
CA SER A 228 4.80 -2.19 -4.70
C SER A 228 4.31 -1.70 -3.33
N GLU A 229 3.24 -2.31 -2.81
CA GLU A 229 2.61 -1.92 -1.56
C GLU A 229 3.10 -2.74 -0.37
N GLN A 230 3.38 -4.03 -0.58
CA GLN A 230 3.82 -4.94 0.48
C GLN A 230 5.07 -4.43 1.20
N TYR A 231 6.00 -3.80 0.47
CA TYR A 231 7.22 -3.25 1.05
C TYR A 231 6.92 -2.15 2.09
N GLY A 232 6.07 -1.19 1.74
CA GLY A 232 5.63 -0.13 2.66
C GLY A 232 4.71 -0.65 3.77
N TYR A 233 3.86 -1.61 3.45
CA TYR A 233 2.97 -2.23 4.43
C TYR A 233 3.75 -3.02 5.51
N LYS A 234 4.84 -3.66 5.12
CA LYS A 234 5.76 -4.29 6.09
C LYS A 234 6.39 -3.27 7.03
N ASN A 235 6.80 -2.11 6.52
CA ASN A 235 7.30 -1.02 7.37
C ASN A 235 6.23 -0.52 8.34
N PHE A 236 4.98 -0.42 7.91
CA PHE A 236 3.86 -0.08 8.78
C PHE A 236 3.65 -1.12 9.88
N TYR A 237 3.69 -2.42 9.55
CA TYR A 237 3.66 -3.50 10.52
C TYR A 237 4.77 -3.38 11.57
N GLU A 238 6.00 -3.18 11.13
CA GLU A 238 7.17 -3.05 12.02
C GLU A 238 7.03 -1.83 12.96
N LEU A 239 6.58 -0.70 12.43
CA LEU A 239 6.34 0.52 13.19
C LEU A 239 5.23 0.37 14.24
N ILE A 240 4.11 -0.28 13.89
CA ILE A 240 3.03 -0.56 14.85
C ILE A 240 3.51 -1.55 15.92
N THR A 241 4.22 -2.60 15.52
CA THR A 241 4.75 -3.61 16.44
C THR A 241 5.69 -2.99 17.48
N GLU A 242 6.58 -2.10 17.06
CA GLU A 242 7.47 -1.35 17.97
C GLU A 242 6.65 -0.49 18.95
N LYS A 243 5.68 0.27 18.45
CA LYS A 243 4.86 1.17 19.27
C LYS A 243 3.89 0.46 20.21
N LEU A 244 3.52 -0.78 19.92
CA LEU A 244 2.72 -1.60 20.84
C LEU A 244 3.48 -1.98 22.10
N ASP A 245 4.81 -1.97 22.08
CA ASP A 245 5.67 -2.19 23.26
C ASP A 245 5.22 -3.42 24.08
N LYS A 246 5.05 -4.56 23.41
CA LYS A 246 4.59 -5.84 23.98
C LYS A 246 3.18 -5.86 24.61
N LYS A 247 2.38 -4.79 24.42
CA LYS A 247 0.99 -4.74 24.91
C LYS A 247 0.06 -5.69 24.14
N ALA A 248 0.43 -6.02 22.91
CA ALA A 248 -0.21 -7.02 22.07
C ALA A 248 0.86 -7.82 21.30
N GLN A 249 0.52 -9.04 20.92
CA GLN A 249 1.37 -9.87 20.06
C GLN A 249 1.00 -9.64 18.61
N THR A 250 1.99 -9.52 17.73
CA THR A 250 1.78 -9.25 16.30
C THR A 250 2.34 -10.36 15.44
N PHE A 251 1.69 -10.59 14.32
CA PHE A 251 2.06 -11.57 13.29
C PHE A 251 1.97 -10.90 11.92
N TYR A 252 2.76 -11.35 10.97
CA TYR A 252 2.75 -10.86 9.60
C TYR A 252 2.50 -12.00 8.63
N PHE A 253 1.52 -11.84 7.75
CA PHE A 253 1.23 -12.79 6.68
C PHE A 253 1.67 -12.22 5.33
N LEU A 254 2.64 -12.89 4.70
CA LEU A 254 3.09 -12.61 3.34
C LEU A 254 2.47 -13.63 2.40
N ASP A 255 1.70 -13.15 1.42
CA ASP A 255 1.15 -14.02 0.40
C ASP A 255 2.13 -14.21 -0.77
N ASN A 256 2.94 -15.26 -0.69
CA ASN A 256 3.97 -15.55 -1.70
C ASN A 256 3.43 -15.83 -3.11
N ARG A 257 2.10 -16.00 -3.27
CA ARG A 257 1.48 -16.21 -4.59
C ARG A 257 1.61 -14.97 -5.47
N PHE A 258 1.73 -13.79 -4.86
CA PHE A 258 1.78 -12.49 -5.53
C PHE A 258 3.18 -11.87 -5.62
N MET A 259 4.20 -12.50 -5.02
CA MET A 259 5.59 -12.06 -5.05
C MET A 259 6.29 -12.35 -6.39
#